data_0e06a3627c994c4ba00552ad5ec7de67
#
_entry.id   0e06a3627c994c4ba00552ad5ec7de67
#
_cell.length_a   1.000
_cell.length_b   1.000
_cell.length_c   1.000
_cell.angle_alpha   90.00
_cell.angle_beta   90.00
_cell.angle_gamma   90.00
#
_symmetry.space_group_name_H-M   'P 1'
#
loop_
_entity.id
_entity.type
_entity.pdbx_description
1 polymer ?
#
loop_
_entity_poly.entity_id
_entity_poly.type
_entity_poly.pdbx_seq_one_letter_code
_entity_poly.pdbx_strand_id
1 'polypeptide(L)'
;MKRIIAAVLVAGLVTSFAGCKKKEEKPQLSPGHPSTQGGMPPQGMPPAGMPDMPKVDRKVVVPKEIAAKWKAVKLTVEDKTKKATKEYTVNVGSSLEVPGTKVKLTVLSFLPDFRMGEKDITSASDKPNNPAAQVLIQEPGKPDQKIWLYSMHPGVHPFQHEQIGLTLNGGVSK
;
A
#
# COMPACT_ATOMS: atom_id res chain seq x y z
N MET A 1 31.28 -22.67 39.99
CA MET A 1 31.18 -24.00 40.63
C MET A 1 29.83 -24.62 40.29
N LYS A 2 29.88 -25.87 39.92
CA LYS A 2 28.81 -26.86 39.70
C LYS A 2 28.03 -26.80 38.37
N ARG A 3 28.55 -27.60 37.46
CA ARG A 3 27.94 -28.21 36.29
C ARG A 3 26.82 -29.18 36.73
N ILE A 4 25.69 -29.18 36.04
CA ILE A 4 24.85 -30.39 35.98
C ILE A 4 24.43 -30.59 34.52
N ILE A 5 24.97 -31.63 33.92
CA ILE A 5 24.62 -32.23 32.65
C ILE A 5 23.44 -33.17 32.94
N ALA A 6 22.35 -33.03 32.25
CA ALA A 6 21.33 -34.09 32.19
C ALA A 6 21.03 -34.38 30.71
N ALA A 7 21.63 -35.47 30.25
CA ALA A 7 21.30 -36.15 29.02
C ALA A 7 20.00 -36.95 29.23
N VAL A 8 18.99 -36.72 28.41
CA VAL A 8 17.84 -37.61 28.27
C VAL A 8 17.74 -38.06 26.81
N LEU A 9 18.12 -39.30 26.63
CA LEU A 9 17.88 -40.14 25.46
C LEU A 9 16.42 -40.59 25.51
N VAL A 10 15.61 -40.29 24.52
CA VAL A 10 14.34 -40.98 24.29
C VAL A 10 14.26 -41.44 22.85
N ALA A 11 14.09 -42.73 22.78
CA ALA A 11 14.06 -43.61 21.64
C ALA A 11 12.86 -43.33 20.69
N GLY A 12 13.04 -43.77 19.46
CA GLY A 12 12.17 -43.64 18.33
C GLY A 12 10.78 -44.25 18.46
N LEU A 13 9.89 -43.66 17.68
CA LEU A 13 8.67 -44.33 17.21
C LEU A 13 8.49 -44.03 15.73
N VAL A 14 8.82 -45.00 14.89
CA VAL A 14 8.53 -45.01 13.47
C VAL A 14 7.06 -45.41 13.31
N THR A 15 6.20 -44.49 12.94
CA THR A 15 4.85 -44.82 12.49
C THR A 15 4.78 -44.66 10.98
N SER A 16 4.72 -45.77 10.29
CA SER A 16 4.43 -45.90 8.87
C SER A 16 2.97 -45.53 8.61
N PHE A 17 2.72 -44.40 7.96
CA PHE A 17 1.40 -44.11 7.44
C PHE A 17 1.32 -44.58 5.99
N ALA A 18 0.54 -45.64 5.77
CA ALA A 18 0.13 -46.14 4.48
C ALA A 18 -0.64 -45.08 3.71
N GLY A 19 -0.21 -44.84 2.47
CA GLY A 19 -0.82 -43.86 1.55
C GLY A 19 -2.22 -44.29 1.11
N CYS A 20 -3.19 -43.42 1.33
CA CYS A 20 -4.45 -43.45 0.60
C CYS A 20 -4.28 -42.56 -0.65
N LYS A 21 -4.15 -43.21 -1.82
CA LYS A 21 -4.30 -42.57 -3.14
C LYS A 21 -5.75 -42.07 -3.29
N LYS A 22 -5.98 -40.79 -3.12
CA LYS A 22 -7.24 -40.15 -3.47
C LYS A 22 -7.23 -39.92 -4.98
N LYS A 23 -8.11 -40.63 -5.67
CA LYS A 23 -8.36 -40.50 -7.09
C LYS A 23 -8.88 -39.09 -7.35
N GLU A 24 -8.17 -38.26 -8.08
CA GLU A 24 -8.67 -36.98 -8.59
C GLU A 24 -9.74 -37.29 -9.68
N GLU A 25 -10.99 -37.05 -9.35
CA GLU A 25 -12.05 -36.90 -10.36
C GLU A 25 -11.82 -35.58 -11.09
N LYS A 26 -11.46 -35.67 -12.38
CA LYS A 26 -11.47 -34.55 -13.29
C LYS A 26 -12.90 -34.03 -13.45
N PRO A 27 -13.18 -32.71 -13.32
CA PRO A 27 -14.46 -32.16 -13.67
C PRO A 27 -14.74 -32.41 -15.18
N GLN A 28 -15.82 -33.07 -15.50
CA GLN A 28 -16.33 -33.19 -16.87
C GLN A 28 -16.73 -31.80 -17.38
N LEU A 29 -16.00 -31.32 -18.37
CA LEU A 29 -16.37 -30.13 -19.15
C LEU A 29 -17.56 -30.48 -20.04
N SER A 30 -18.65 -29.72 -19.89
CA SER A 30 -19.79 -29.74 -20.77
C SER A 30 -19.38 -29.45 -22.22
N PRO A 31 -19.93 -30.18 -23.22
CA PRO A 31 -19.61 -29.95 -24.63
C PRO A 31 -20.35 -28.70 -25.12
N GLY A 32 -19.60 -27.63 -25.43
CA GLY A 32 -20.23 -26.46 -26.05
C GLY A 32 -19.44 -25.17 -26.13
N HIS A 33 -18.10 -25.18 -26.02
CA HIS A 33 -17.33 -23.99 -26.38
C HIS A 33 -16.38 -24.28 -27.54
N PRO A 34 -16.38 -23.48 -28.61
CA PRO A 34 -15.41 -23.62 -29.69
C PRO A 34 -14.00 -23.33 -29.18
N SER A 35 -13.10 -24.29 -29.39
CA SER A 35 -11.68 -24.18 -29.09
C SER A 35 -11.05 -23.12 -30.00
N THR A 36 -10.87 -21.91 -29.53
CA THR A 36 -9.90 -20.99 -30.10
C THR A 36 -8.52 -21.39 -29.59
N GLN A 37 -7.77 -22.13 -30.42
CA GLN A 37 -6.32 -22.25 -30.28
C GLN A 37 -5.72 -20.86 -30.53
N GLY A 38 -5.48 -20.13 -29.44
CA GLY A 38 -4.73 -18.88 -29.41
C GLY A 38 -3.55 -19.07 -28.47
N GLY A 39 -2.35 -19.08 -29.03
CA GLY A 39 -1.10 -19.19 -28.28
C GLY A 39 -1.03 -18.13 -27.17
N MET A 40 -0.43 -18.48 -26.02
CA MET A 40 -0.11 -17.53 -24.96
C MET A 40 0.66 -16.34 -25.54
N PRO A 41 0.20 -15.10 -25.33
CA PRO A 41 1.00 -13.94 -25.67
C PRO A 41 2.27 -13.92 -24.81
N PRO A 42 3.43 -13.53 -25.37
CA PRO A 42 4.65 -13.37 -24.59
C PRO A 42 4.43 -12.35 -23.47
N GLN A 43 4.80 -12.71 -22.25
CA GLN A 43 4.78 -11.82 -21.09
C GLN A 43 5.64 -10.58 -21.39
N GLY A 44 5.03 -9.41 -21.48
CA GLY A 44 5.78 -8.17 -21.58
C GLY A 44 5.21 -7.07 -22.47
N MET A 45 4.12 -7.28 -23.20
CA MET A 45 3.46 -6.17 -23.88
C MET A 45 2.10 -5.86 -23.23
N PRO A 46 1.83 -4.60 -22.86
CA PRO A 46 0.47 -4.19 -22.53
C PRO A 46 -0.40 -4.42 -23.78
N PRO A 47 -1.65 -4.91 -23.62
CA PRO A 47 -2.54 -5.12 -24.77
C PRO A 47 -2.71 -3.80 -25.51
N ALA A 48 -2.27 -3.76 -26.76
CA ALA A 48 -2.50 -2.65 -27.66
C ALA A 48 -4.01 -2.51 -27.87
N GLY A 49 -4.61 -1.40 -27.38
CA GLY A 49 -5.98 -1.04 -27.72
C GLY A 49 -6.97 -0.90 -26.57
N MET A 50 -6.55 -0.76 -25.31
CA MET A 50 -7.47 -0.16 -24.33
C MET A 50 -7.58 1.34 -24.62
N PRO A 51 -8.79 1.86 -24.91
CA PRO A 51 -8.96 3.31 -25.03
C PRO A 51 -8.47 3.93 -23.71
N ASP A 52 -7.65 4.99 -23.83
CA ASP A 52 -7.25 5.81 -22.68
C ASP A 52 -8.53 6.19 -21.94
N MET A 53 -8.75 5.55 -20.79
CA MET A 53 -9.87 5.94 -19.93
C MET A 53 -9.60 7.37 -19.51
N PRO A 54 -10.54 8.30 -19.75
CA PRO A 54 -10.35 9.69 -19.38
C PRO A 54 -9.96 9.75 -17.90
N LYS A 55 -8.81 10.34 -17.58
CA LYS A 55 -8.40 10.65 -16.20
C LYS A 55 -9.44 11.62 -15.66
N VAL A 56 -10.41 11.10 -14.93
CA VAL A 56 -11.41 11.93 -14.26
C VAL A 56 -10.69 12.66 -13.13
N ASP A 57 -10.45 13.95 -13.32
CA ASP A 57 -9.92 14.84 -12.28
C ASP A 57 -10.98 15.00 -11.19
N ARG A 58 -10.90 14.13 -10.16
CA ARG A 58 -11.80 14.20 -9.01
C ARG A 58 -11.36 15.30 -8.06
N LYS A 59 -12.30 16.19 -7.72
CA LYS A 59 -12.04 17.24 -6.74
C LYS A 59 -11.93 16.63 -5.33
N VAL A 60 -10.87 17.00 -4.61
CA VAL A 60 -10.74 16.63 -3.18
C VAL A 60 -11.57 17.61 -2.35
N VAL A 61 -12.54 17.09 -1.60
CA VAL A 61 -13.43 17.86 -0.72
C VAL A 61 -13.21 17.40 0.71
N VAL A 62 -12.58 18.24 1.53
CA VAL A 62 -12.40 17.98 2.96
C VAL A 62 -13.53 18.67 3.73
N PRO A 63 -14.45 17.91 4.38
CA PRO A 63 -15.49 18.50 5.23
C PRO A 63 -14.90 19.35 6.35
N LYS A 64 -15.62 20.43 6.72
CA LYS A 64 -15.13 21.38 7.74
C LYS A 64 -14.86 20.75 9.10
N GLU A 65 -15.69 19.81 9.52
CA GLU A 65 -15.54 19.03 10.75
C GLU A 65 -14.27 18.18 10.76
N ILE A 66 -13.90 17.62 9.60
CA ILE A 66 -12.65 16.86 9.42
C ILE A 66 -11.45 17.80 9.57
N ALA A 67 -11.46 18.93 8.86
CA ALA A 67 -10.40 19.93 8.94
C ALA A 67 -10.27 20.55 10.34
N ALA A 68 -11.38 20.67 11.06
CA ALA A 68 -11.40 21.17 12.43
C ALA A 68 -10.79 20.17 13.42
N LYS A 69 -10.99 18.86 13.22
CA LYS A 69 -10.56 17.80 14.14
C LYS A 69 -9.12 17.33 13.89
N TRP A 70 -8.71 17.19 12.62
CA TRP A 70 -7.44 16.61 12.25
C TRP A 70 -6.43 17.68 11.83
N LYS A 71 -5.33 17.80 12.58
CA LYS A 71 -4.32 18.86 12.36
C LYS A 71 -3.10 18.40 11.58
N ALA A 72 -2.72 17.12 11.71
CA ALA A 72 -1.48 16.59 11.17
C ALA A 72 -1.63 15.12 10.79
N VAL A 73 -0.63 14.61 10.10
CA VAL A 73 -0.46 13.18 9.81
C VAL A 73 0.88 12.68 10.33
N LYS A 74 0.95 11.40 10.64
CA LYS A 74 2.18 10.68 10.93
C LYS A 74 2.62 9.95 9.66
N LEU A 75 3.80 10.28 9.20
CA LEU A 75 4.45 9.70 8.02
C LEU A 75 5.70 8.96 8.44
N THR A 76 5.84 7.73 8.02
CA THR A 76 7.11 7.01 8.07
C THR A 76 7.86 7.23 6.77
N VAL A 77 9.07 7.76 6.89
CA VAL A 77 10.02 7.93 5.77
C VAL A 77 11.13 6.92 5.95
N GLU A 78 11.30 6.06 4.96
CA GLU A 78 12.42 5.13 4.86
C GLU A 78 13.51 5.74 3.97
N ASP A 79 14.72 5.86 4.48
CA ASP A 79 15.93 6.13 3.68
C ASP A 79 16.46 4.80 3.18
N LYS A 80 16.21 4.49 1.91
CA LYS A 80 16.63 3.23 1.27
C LYS A 80 18.15 3.09 1.17
N THR A 81 18.85 4.21 1.11
CA THR A 81 20.32 4.23 1.01
C THR A 81 20.95 3.82 2.33
N LYS A 82 20.43 4.34 3.44
CA LYS A 82 20.94 4.06 4.80
C LYS A 82 20.21 2.91 5.48
N LYS A 83 19.14 2.36 4.85
CA LYS A 83 18.23 1.36 5.44
C LYS A 83 17.70 1.82 6.81
N ALA A 84 17.40 3.10 6.93
CA ALA A 84 16.94 3.73 8.15
C ALA A 84 15.51 4.25 7.97
N THR A 85 14.70 4.09 9.01
CA THR A 85 13.29 4.49 9.02
C THR A 85 13.07 5.52 10.11
N LYS A 86 12.33 6.60 9.80
CA LYS A 86 11.98 7.64 10.78
C LYS A 86 10.54 8.09 10.63
N GLU A 87 9.84 8.25 11.74
CA GLU A 87 8.50 8.81 11.79
C GLU A 87 8.56 10.35 11.92
N TYR A 88 7.72 11.02 11.15
CA TYR A 88 7.53 12.46 11.17
C TYR A 88 6.06 12.80 11.36
N THR A 89 5.78 13.81 12.18
CA THR A 89 4.45 14.41 12.25
C THR A 89 4.44 15.69 11.43
N VAL A 90 3.60 15.73 10.40
CA VAL A 90 3.50 16.86 9.46
C VAL A 90 2.11 17.43 9.48
N ASN A 91 1.99 18.74 9.72
CA ASN A 91 0.68 19.40 9.70
C ASN A 91 0.08 19.39 8.30
N VAL A 92 -1.25 19.27 8.22
CA VAL A 92 -1.96 19.42 6.94
C VAL A 92 -1.75 20.84 6.42
N GLY A 93 -1.37 20.96 5.15
CA GLY A 93 -0.96 22.21 4.53
C GLY A 93 0.51 22.57 4.70
N SER A 94 1.28 21.80 5.48
CA SER A 94 2.71 22.04 5.72
C SER A 94 3.60 21.10 4.93
N SER A 95 4.87 21.48 4.82
CA SER A 95 5.90 20.71 4.12
C SER A 95 6.93 20.13 5.09
N LEU A 96 7.51 19.01 4.69
CA LEU A 96 8.67 18.36 5.31
C LEU A 96 9.76 18.22 4.27
N GLU A 97 10.94 18.76 4.54
CA GLU A 97 12.14 18.43 3.77
C GLU A 97 12.74 17.14 4.33
N VAL A 98 12.93 16.14 3.46
CA VAL A 98 13.45 14.83 3.89
C VAL A 98 14.95 14.94 4.09
N PRO A 99 15.47 14.79 5.34
CA PRO A 99 16.88 14.97 5.63
C PRO A 99 17.79 14.06 4.81
N GLY A 100 18.85 14.63 4.24
CA GLY A 100 19.82 13.90 3.42
C GLY A 100 19.39 13.68 1.97
N THR A 101 18.26 14.23 1.58
CA THR A 101 17.77 14.23 0.19
C THR A 101 17.37 15.65 -0.24
N LYS A 102 17.01 15.81 -1.52
CA LYS A 102 16.43 17.08 -2.03
C LYS A 102 14.91 16.97 -2.16
N VAL A 103 14.30 15.97 -1.54
CA VAL A 103 12.85 15.70 -1.64
C VAL A 103 12.11 16.53 -0.59
N LYS A 104 11.10 17.28 -1.05
CA LYS A 104 10.15 18.01 -0.22
C LYS A 104 8.78 17.36 -0.32
N LEU A 105 8.20 17.02 0.82
CA LEU A 105 6.87 16.43 0.95
C LEU A 105 5.90 17.48 1.50
N THR A 106 4.80 17.74 0.82
CA THR A 106 3.75 18.65 1.32
C THR A 106 2.46 17.86 1.52
N VAL A 107 1.92 17.85 2.73
CA VAL A 107 0.63 17.21 3.02
C VAL A 107 -0.48 18.13 2.59
N LEU A 108 -1.17 17.81 1.50
CA LEU A 108 -2.24 18.64 0.94
C LEU A 108 -3.57 18.45 1.67
N SER A 109 -3.92 17.21 2.03
CA SER A 109 -5.17 16.88 2.70
C SER A 109 -5.06 15.57 3.47
N PHE A 110 -5.93 15.40 4.48
CA PHE A 110 -6.10 14.17 5.22
C PHE A 110 -7.59 13.82 5.30
N LEU A 111 -7.92 12.58 5.00
CA LEU A 111 -9.28 12.03 5.03
C LEU A 111 -9.27 10.79 5.94
N PRO A 112 -9.85 10.86 7.14
CA PRO A 112 -9.84 9.75 8.09
C PRO A 112 -10.67 8.53 7.63
N ASP A 113 -11.69 8.76 6.82
CA ASP A 113 -12.55 7.72 6.25
C ASP A 113 -12.70 7.96 4.74
N PHE A 114 -11.60 7.74 4.01
CA PHE A 114 -11.49 8.00 2.58
C PHE A 114 -12.59 7.32 1.77
N ARG A 115 -13.25 8.11 0.94
CA ARG A 115 -14.24 7.65 -0.05
C ARG A 115 -13.97 8.31 -1.40
N MET A 116 -14.04 7.48 -2.41
CA MET A 116 -13.96 7.93 -3.80
C MET A 116 -15.35 7.88 -4.43
N GLY A 117 -15.92 9.05 -4.69
CA GLY A 117 -17.16 9.20 -5.42
C GLY A 117 -16.91 9.29 -6.94
N GLU A 118 -17.96 9.50 -7.70
CA GLU A 118 -17.87 9.68 -9.16
C GLU A 118 -17.14 10.97 -9.54
N LYS A 119 -17.44 12.07 -8.84
CA LYS A 119 -16.93 13.42 -9.14
C LYS A 119 -15.95 13.96 -8.10
N ASP A 120 -15.95 13.39 -6.89
CA ASP A 120 -15.16 13.91 -5.78
C ASP A 120 -14.48 12.79 -4.98
N ILE A 121 -13.50 13.19 -4.19
CA ILE A 121 -12.84 12.38 -3.17
C ILE A 121 -13.08 13.10 -1.84
N THR A 122 -13.64 12.39 -0.86
CA THR A 122 -14.02 12.98 0.43
C THR A 122 -13.84 12.00 1.59
N SER A 123 -14.26 12.40 2.80
CA SER A 123 -14.30 11.50 3.97
C SER A 123 -15.75 11.24 4.36
N ALA A 124 -16.10 9.97 4.55
CA ALA A 124 -17.46 9.57 4.96
C ALA A 124 -17.75 9.85 6.42
N SER A 125 -16.71 9.93 7.26
CA SER A 125 -16.82 10.22 8.69
C SER A 125 -15.54 10.88 9.22
N ASP A 126 -15.60 11.36 10.47
CA ASP A 126 -14.47 11.89 11.22
C ASP A 126 -13.66 10.80 11.96
N LYS A 127 -14.06 9.52 11.82
CA LYS A 127 -13.39 8.37 12.43
C LYS A 127 -12.31 7.82 11.52
N PRO A 128 -11.19 7.31 12.05
CA PRO A 128 -10.08 6.79 11.23
C PRO A 128 -10.35 5.35 10.75
N ASN A 129 -11.47 5.16 10.00
CA ASN A 129 -11.86 3.85 9.47
C ASN A 129 -11.06 3.45 8.23
N ASN A 130 -10.72 4.43 7.38
CA ASN A 130 -9.93 4.22 6.16
C ASN A 130 -9.05 5.46 5.90
N PRO A 131 -8.01 5.69 6.72
CA PRO A 131 -7.22 6.91 6.64
C PRO A 131 -6.41 6.99 5.35
N ALA A 132 -6.50 8.13 4.68
CA ALA A 132 -5.70 8.47 3.52
C ALA A 132 -5.21 9.92 3.57
N ALA A 133 -4.02 10.16 3.04
CA ALA A 133 -3.45 11.49 2.90
C ALA A 133 -3.03 11.74 1.44
N GLN A 134 -3.36 12.93 0.94
CA GLN A 134 -2.81 13.40 -0.33
C GLN A 134 -1.51 14.15 -0.07
N VAL A 135 -0.45 13.74 -0.72
CA VAL A 135 0.89 14.31 -0.56
C VAL A 135 1.40 14.77 -1.92
N LEU A 136 1.93 15.98 -1.95
CA LEU A 136 2.69 16.52 -3.07
C LEU A 136 4.17 16.27 -2.81
N ILE A 137 4.83 15.67 -3.78
CA ILE A 137 6.25 15.36 -3.76
C ILE A 137 6.93 16.24 -4.78
N GLN A 138 7.93 16.97 -4.32
CA GLN A 138 8.72 17.90 -5.12
C GLN A 138 10.20 17.54 -5.00
N GLU A 139 10.86 17.44 -6.14
CA GLU A 139 12.31 17.19 -6.23
C GLU A 139 12.88 18.03 -7.36
N PRO A 140 13.98 18.75 -7.16
CA PRO A 140 14.60 19.55 -8.21
C PRO A 140 14.92 18.72 -9.45
N GLY A 141 14.48 19.19 -10.61
CA GLY A 141 14.69 18.54 -11.90
C GLY A 141 13.69 17.40 -12.23
N LYS A 142 12.73 17.11 -11.36
CA LYS A 142 11.64 16.17 -11.62
C LYS A 142 10.26 16.88 -11.58
N PRO A 143 9.26 16.39 -12.31
CA PRO A 143 7.91 16.95 -12.23
C PRO A 143 7.30 16.70 -10.84
N ASP A 144 6.50 17.64 -10.39
CA ASP A 144 5.71 17.53 -9.16
C ASP A 144 4.76 16.33 -9.23
N GLN A 145 4.75 15.50 -8.20
CA GLN A 145 3.90 14.31 -8.12
C GLN A 145 2.90 14.44 -6.98
N LYS A 146 1.61 14.33 -7.29
CA LYS A 146 0.54 14.18 -6.29
C LYS A 146 0.20 12.71 -6.13
N ILE A 147 0.35 12.19 -4.92
CA ILE A 147 0.04 10.80 -4.60
C ILE A 147 -0.94 10.70 -3.45
N TRP A 148 -1.62 9.57 -3.37
CA TRP A 148 -2.40 9.17 -2.21
C TRP A 148 -1.65 8.09 -1.42
N LEU A 149 -1.56 8.28 -0.12
CA LEU A 149 -1.06 7.29 0.82
C LEU A 149 -2.23 6.75 1.62
N TYR A 150 -2.34 5.43 1.72
CA TYR A 150 -3.41 4.74 2.44
C TYR A 150 -2.82 4.00 3.63
N SER A 151 -3.32 4.29 4.84
CA SER A 151 -2.81 3.68 6.07
C SER A 151 -3.16 2.19 6.16
N MET A 152 -4.39 1.82 5.76
CA MET A 152 -4.85 0.43 5.82
C MET A 152 -4.32 -0.43 4.66
N HIS A 153 -3.93 0.20 3.56
CA HIS A 153 -3.51 -0.48 2.34
C HIS A 153 -2.26 0.16 1.73
N PRO A 154 -1.11 0.13 2.43
CA PRO A 154 0.11 0.82 1.96
C PRO A 154 0.66 0.26 0.65
N GLY A 155 0.27 -0.97 0.28
CA GLY A 155 0.64 -1.59 -1.00
C GLY A 155 -0.23 -1.19 -2.18
N VAL A 156 -1.34 -0.48 -1.99
CA VAL A 156 -2.17 0.05 -3.07
C VAL A 156 -1.53 1.35 -3.57
N HIS A 157 -1.11 1.37 -4.84
CA HIS A 157 -0.33 2.46 -5.43
C HIS A 157 0.88 2.87 -4.58
N PRO A 158 1.82 1.95 -4.31
CA PRO A 158 2.97 2.25 -3.47
C PRO A 158 3.78 3.38 -4.08
N PHE A 159 4.22 4.32 -3.24
CA PHE A 159 5.13 5.37 -3.68
C PHE A 159 6.46 4.74 -4.08
N GLN A 160 6.83 4.94 -5.35
CA GLN A 160 8.09 4.45 -5.88
C GLN A 160 9.07 5.61 -6.07
N HIS A 161 10.16 5.58 -5.31
CA HIS A 161 11.25 6.52 -5.41
C HIS A 161 12.57 5.80 -5.13
N GLU A 162 13.65 6.21 -5.78
CA GLU A 162 14.95 5.53 -5.70
C GLU A 162 15.55 5.58 -4.29
N GLN A 163 15.44 6.74 -3.63
CA GLN A 163 16.11 7.02 -2.37
C GLN A 163 15.21 6.85 -1.14
N ILE A 164 13.90 7.06 -1.27
CA ILE A 164 12.99 7.04 -0.13
C ILE A 164 11.78 6.13 -0.33
N GLY A 165 11.31 5.55 0.78
CA GLY A 165 9.98 4.96 0.93
C GLY A 165 9.10 5.88 1.77
N LEU A 166 7.79 5.85 1.55
CA LEU A 166 6.84 6.71 2.25
C LEU A 166 5.59 5.93 2.62
N THR A 167 5.22 5.97 3.90
CA THR A 167 4.03 5.27 4.43
C THR A 167 3.26 6.20 5.35
N LEU A 168 1.93 6.15 5.26
CA LEU A 168 1.03 6.85 6.18
C LEU A 168 0.72 5.94 7.38
N ASN A 169 1.03 6.39 8.60
CA ASN A 169 0.68 5.68 9.82
C ASN A 169 -0.71 6.08 10.35
N GLY A 170 -1.17 7.28 10.03
CA GLY A 170 -2.48 7.79 10.43
C GLY A 170 -2.51 9.31 10.61
N GLY A 171 -3.64 9.80 11.13
CA GLY A 171 -3.84 11.21 11.46
C GLY A 171 -3.53 11.53 12.91
N VAL A 172 -3.29 12.83 13.19
CA VAL A 172 -3.15 13.40 14.52
C VAL A 172 -4.28 14.40 14.73
N SER A 173 -5.11 14.17 15.72
CA SER A 173 -6.18 15.10 16.11
C SER A 173 -5.62 16.35 16.81
N LYS A 174 -6.45 17.39 16.89
CA LYS A 174 -6.19 18.58 17.71
C LYS A 174 -6.36 18.26 19.17
#